data_9494447d2b987a0ece423ea87dd8055e
#
_entry.id   9494447d2b987a0ece423ea87dd8055e
#
_cell.length_a   1.000
_cell.length_b   1.000
_cell.length_c   1.000
_cell.angle_alpha   90.00
_cell.angle_beta   90.00
_cell.angle_gamma   90.00
#
_symmetry.space_group_name_H-M   'P 1'
#
loop_
_entity.id
_entity.type
_entity.pdbx_description
1 polymer ?
#
loop_
_entity_poly.entity_id
_entity_poly.type
_entity_poly.pdbx_seq_one_letter_code
_entity_poly.pdbx_strand_id
1 'polypeptide(L)'
;MSAAETREAAALESGAARLGVALPEGALAKLEAYLALLAKWNRTYNLTAIREPERMVTHHALDSLAVVPRLPQRKGIAVLDVGSGGGLPGIPIAIARPDARVVLVDSASKKAAFLAQAAIELPLPNVEAVAARVEDYAPGRRFDVVISRAFSDLATFARLASPHLAAGGVMLAMKGVHPDEELAELPASVEVVAAHRLDVPGLEGARHLIVMRLREPAA
;
A
#
# COMPACT_ATOMS: atom_id res chain seq x y z
N MET A 1 19.15 21.89 0.13
CA MET A 1 17.69 21.73 0.23
C MET A 1 17.01 23.05 -0.05
N SER A 2 16.05 23.08 -0.95
CA SER A 2 15.21 24.27 -1.20
C SER A 2 14.19 24.46 -0.07
N ALA A 3 13.60 25.65 0.03
CA ALA A 3 12.53 25.91 1.01
C ALA A 3 11.27 25.02 0.77
N ALA A 4 11.07 24.54 -0.46
CA ALA A 4 10.00 23.61 -0.78
C ALA A 4 10.29 22.20 -0.24
N GLU A 5 11.47 21.67 -0.47
CA GLU A 5 11.90 20.37 0.06
C GLU A 5 11.82 20.33 1.59
N THR A 6 12.21 21.41 2.27
CA THR A 6 12.12 21.50 3.73
C THR A 6 10.64 21.46 4.21
N ARG A 7 9.70 22.07 3.45
CA ARG A 7 8.27 22.02 3.78
C ARG A 7 7.66 20.64 3.56
N GLU A 8 8.06 19.95 2.49
CA GLU A 8 7.59 18.59 2.19
C GLU A 8 8.07 17.60 3.25
N ALA A 9 9.33 17.67 3.67
CA ALA A 9 9.90 16.89 4.75
C ALA A 9 9.13 17.09 6.07
N ALA A 10 8.91 18.35 6.45
CA ALA A 10 8.17 18.68 7.67
C ALA A 10 6.70 18.21 7.61
N ALA A 11 6.07 18.27 6.44
CA ALA A 11 4.71 17.75 6.23
C ALA A 11 4.64 16.23 6.35
N LEU A 12 5.63 15.51 5.80
CA LEU A 12 5.76 14.05 5.94
C LEU A 12 5.93 13.65 7.39
N GLU A 13 6.86 14.27 8.10
CA GLU A 13 7.18 13.94 9.50
C GLU A 13 5.98 14.20 10.41
N SER A 14 5.42 15.41 10.34
CA SER A 14 4.26 15.79 11.15
C SER A 14 3.02 14.96 10.79
N GLY A 15 2.82 14.67 9.51
CA GLY A 15 1.74 13.84 9.03
C GLY A 15 1.84 12.41 9.52
N ALA A 16 3.01 11.78 9.45
CA ALA A 16 3.25 10.44 9.98
C ALA A 16 3.00 10.38 11.49
N ALA A 17 3.48 11.36 12.25
CA ALA A 17 3.23 11.46 13.69
C ALA A 17 1.72 11.55 14.00
N ARG A 18 0.96 12.36 13.25
CA ARG A 18 -0.51 12.48 13.42
C ARG A 18 -1.25 11.19 13.06
N LEU A 19 -0.73 10.38 12.15
CA LEU A 19 -1.25 9.05 11.82
C LEU A 19 -0.88 7.99 12.88
N GLY A 20 -0.07 8.33 13.88
CA GLY A 20 0.43 7.38 14.86
C GLY A 20 1.50 6.43 14.31
N VAL A 21 2.18 6.84 13.23
CA VAL A 21 3.24 6.05 12.60
C VAL A 21 4.60 6.54 13.12
N ALA A 22 5.25 5.71 13.94
CA ALA A 22 6.64 5.94 14.33
C ALA A 22 7.55 5.53 13.17
N LEU A 23 8.12 6.52 12.47
CA LEU A 23 9.06 6.27 11.40
C LEU A 23 10.42 5.83 11.98
N PRO A 24 10.99 4.71 11.51
CA PRO A 24 12.32 4.31 11.91
C PRO A 24 13.39 5.29 11.40
N GLU A 25 14.59 5.19 11.96
CA GLU A 25 15.72 6.02 11.54
C GLU A 25 15.96 5.92 10.03
N GLY A 26 16.13 7.07 9.37
CA GLY A 26 16.33 7.18 7.93
C GLY A 26 15.06 6.99 7.06
N ALA A 27 13.90 6.64 7.66
CA ALA A 27 12.68 6.41 6.90
C ALA A 27 12.17 7.68 6.22
N LEU A 28 12.28 8.83 6.88
CA LEU A 28 11.88 10.11 6.29
C LEU A 28 12.65 10.38 4.99
N ALA A 29 13.97 10.28 5.03
CA ALA A 29 14.82 10.48 3.85
C ALA A 29 14.50 9.47 2.72
N LYS A 30 14.17 8.22 3.06
CA LYS A 30 13.74 7.23 2.07
C LYS A 30 12.38 7.57 1.45
N LEU A 31 11.43 8.08 2.22
CA LEU A 31 10.13 8.53 1.71
C LEU A 31 10.29 9.72 0.75
N GLU A 32 11.12 10.70 1.09
CA GLU A 32 11.44 11.82 0.21
C GLU A 32 12.10 11.35 -1.08
N ALA A 33 13.12 10.50 -0.99
CA ALA A 33 13.80 9.94 -2.14
C ALA A 33 12.85 9.10 -3.02
N TYR A 34 11.92 8.35 -2.41
CA TYR A 34 10.88 7.60 -3.12
C TYR A 34 9.96 8.54 -3.91
N LEU A 35 9.45 9.61 -3.30
CA LEU A 35 8.58 10.56 -3.99
C LEU A 35 9.29 11.26 -5.14
N ALA A 36 10.56 11.64 -4.95
CA ALA A 36 11.39 12.22 -6.01
C ALA A 36 11.60 11.23 -7.18
N LEU A 37 11.88 9.96 -6.86
CA LEU A 37 12.04 8.90 -7.87
C LEU A 37 10.72 8.65 -8.62
N LEU A 38 9.61 8.56 -7.90
CA LEU A 38 8.27 8.41 -8.48
C LEU A 38 7.94 9.57 -9.41
N ALA A 39 8.19 10.81 -8.99
CA ALA A 39 7.98 12.00 -9.81
C ALA A 39 8.84 11.98 -11.09
N LYS A 40 10.12 11.58 -10.99
CA LYS A 40 11.04 11.42 -12.12
C LYS A 40 10.50 10.42 -13.16
N TRP A 41 10.13 9.22 -12.71
CA TRP A 41 9.63 8.17 -13.58
C TRP A 41 8.24 8.49 -14.14
N ASN A 42 7.41 9.17 -13.37
CA ASN A 42 6.05 9.55 -13.78
C ASN A 42 6.02 10.44 -15.02
N ARG A 43 7.08 11.23 -15.27
CA ARG A 43 7.21 12.06 -16.48
C ARG A 43 7.19 11.24 -17.77
N THR A 44 7.68 10.00 -17.71
CA THR A 44 7.82 9.12 -18.89
C THR A 44 6.77 8.01 -18.90
N TYR A 45 6.41 7.44 -17.75
CA TYR A 45 5.67 6.19 -17.70
C TYR A 45 4.23 6.32 -17.15
N ASN A 46 3.79 7.53 -16.76
CA ASN A 46 2.45 7.78 -16.22
C ASN A 46 2.07 6.79 -15.10
N LEU A 47 2.92 6.69 -14.08
CA LEU A 47 2.71 5.80 -12.92
C LEU A 47 1.58 6.28 -12.01
N THR A 48 1.30 7.58 -12.01
CA THR A 48 0.25 8.24 -11.23
C THR A 48 -0.29 9.47 -11.98
N ALA A 49 -1.57 9.78 -11.73
CA ALA A 49 -2.18 11.01 -12.24
C ALA A 49 -1.71 12.28 -11.50
N ILE A 50 -1.18 12.13 -10.28
CA ILE A 50 -0.73 13.26 -9.45
C ILE A 50 0.69 13.62 -9.85
N ARG A 51 0.91 14.90 -10.13
CA ARG A 51 2.21 15.42 -10.59
C ARG A 51 2.80 16.47 -9.65
N GLU A 52 1.97 17.10 -8.85
CA GLU A 52 2.35 18.14 -7.91
C GLU A 52 3.04 17.51 -6.68
N PRO A 53 4.29 17.91 -6.34
CA PRO A 53 5.04 17.30 -5.23
C PRO A 53 4.29 17.35 -3.89
N GLU A 54 3.69 18.48 -3.55
CA GLU A 54 2.92 18.66 -2.31
C GLU A 54 1.74 17.67 -2.23
N ARG A 55 1.07 17.41 -3.36
CA ARG A 55 0.00 16.42 -3.43
C ARG A 55 0.53 15.00 -3.38
N MET A 56 1.74 14.73 -3.86
CA MET A 56 2.36 13.41 -3.70
C MET A 56 2.64 13.10 -2.22
N VAL A 57 3.03 14.09 -1.42
CA VAL A 57 3.19 13.91 0.03
C VAL A 57 1.89 13.41 0.65
N THR A 58 0.77 14.09 0.41
CA THR A 58 -0.52 13.78 1.06
C THR A 58 -1.21 12.57 0.45
N HIS A 59 -1.36 12.52 -0.89
CA HIS A 59 -2.16 11.53 -1.61
C HIS A 59 -1.41 10.23 -1.91
N HIS A 60 -0.09 10.20 -1.71
CA HIS A 60 0.72 8.99 -1.91
C HIS A 60 1.38 8.54 -0.62
N ALA A 61 2.30 9.32 -0.06
CA ALA A 61 3.02 8.88 1.12
C ALA A 61 2.12 8.79 2.36
N LEU A 62 1.45 9.87 2.76
CA LEU A 62 0.61 9.87 3.97
C LEU A 62 -0.63 8.99 3.82
N ASP A 63 -1.27 8.97 2.64
CA ASP A 63 -2.38 8.06 2.33
C ASP A 63 -1.97 6.59 2.52
N SER A 64 -0.78 6.23 2.05
CA SER A 64 -0.22 4.87 2.22
C SER A 64 0.20 4.58 3.66
N LEU A 65 0.79 5.55 4.36
CA LEU A 65 1.18 5.39 5.77
C LEU A 65 -0.03 5.24 6.70
N ALA A 66 -1.19 5.78 6.33
CA ALA A 66 -2.41 5.70 7.14
C ALA A 66 -2.88 4.26 7.40
N VAL A 67 -2.44 3.28 6.60
CA VAL A 67 -2.76 1.86 6.82
C VAL A 67 -1.81 1.17 7.81
N VAL A 68 -0.63 1.74 8.07
CA VAL A 68 0.41 1.11 8.90
C VAL A 68 -0.07 0.75 10.32
N PRO A 69 -0.83 1.61 11.02
CA PRO A 69 -1.37 1.27 12.34
C PRO A 69 -2.41 0.15 12.33
N ARG A 70 -2.92 -0.24 11.14
CA ARG A 70 -3.92 -1.29 10.95
C ARG A 70 -3.31 -2.63 10.52
N LEU A 71 -2.02 -2.65 10.23
CA LEU A 71 -1.29 -3.88 9.97
C LEU A 71 -1.12 -4.69 11.27
N PRO A 72 -0.98 -6.03 11.18
CA PRO A 72 -0.64 -6.82 12.35
C PRO A 72 0.64 -6.31 13.03
N GLN A 73 0.57 -6.10 14.36
CA GLN A 73 1.67 -5.46 15.10
C GLN A 73 2.83 -6.40 15.44
N ARG A 74 2.72 -7.68 15.13
CA ARG A 74 3.83 -8.63 15.24
C ARG A 74 4.92 -8.37 14.20
N LYS A 75 6.17 -8.70 14.53
CA LYS A 75 7.31 -8.60 13.59
C LYS A 75 7.26 -9.67 12.51
N GLY A 76 7.91 -9.40 11.40
CA GLY A 76 8.14 -10.37 10.33
C GLY A 76 6.88 -10.72 9.52
N ILE A 77 5.87 -9.85 9.48
CA ILE A 77 4.69 -10.06 8.66
C ILE A 77 5.04 -10.09 7.17
N ALA A 78 4.34 -10.93 6.42
CA ALA A 78 4.40 -10.98 4.97
C ALA A 78 3.22 -10.19 4.38
N VAL A 79 3.51 -9.19 3.56
CA VAL A 79 2.54 -8.32 2.89
C VAL A 79 2.65 -8.51 1.38
N LEU A 80 1.51 -8.71 0.71
CA LEU A 80 1.40 -8.70 -0.75
C LEU A 80 0.61 -7.46 -1.17
N ASP A 81 1.22 -6.58 -1.94
CA ASP A 81 0.56 -5.43 -2.56
C ASP A 81 0.18 -5.78 -4.01
N VAL A 82 -1.12 -5.84 -4.28
CA VAL A 82 -1.67 -6.28 -5.56
C VAL A 82 -2.04 -5.09 -6.42
N GLY A 83 -1.45 -5.05 -7.63
CA GLY A 83 -1.60 -3.91 -8.53
C GLY A 83 -0.87 -2.68 -8.00
N SER A 84 0.36 -2.87 -7.52
CA SER A 84 1.15 -1.86 -6.79
C SER A 84 1.39 -0.57 -7.57
N GLY A 85 1.35 -0.59 -8.89
CA GLY A 85 1.48 0.58 -9.74
C GLY A 85 2.78 1.35 -9.51
N GLY A 86 2.65 2.54 -8.92
CA GLY A 86 3.80 3.34 -8.45
C GLY A 86 4.38 2.87 -7.11
N GLY A 87 4.06 1.67 -6.63
CA GLY A 87 4.53 1.13 -5.35
C GLY A 87 3.68 1.55 -4.15
N LEU A 88 2.41 1.81 -4.38
CA LEU A 88 1.50 2.36 -3.39
C LEU A 88 0.35 1.39 -3.06
N PRO A 89 0.19 0.98 -1.81
CA PRO A 89 0.86 1.50 -0.60
C PRO A 89 2.15 0.77 -0.22
N GLY A 90 2.60 -0.25 -0.95
CA GLY A 90 3.63 -1.21 -0.52
C GLY A 90 5.00 -0.60 -0.21
N ILE A 91 5.52 0.35 -1.01
CA ILE A 91 6.83 0.97 -0.73
C ILE A 91 6.80 1.82 0.56
N PRO A 92 5.83 2.73 0.78
CA PRO A 92 5.72 3.41 2.07
C PRO A 92 5.56 2.47 3.27
N ILE A 93 4.81 1.37 3.11
CA ILE A 93 4.70 0.33 4.15
C ILE A 93 6.08 -0.29 4.43
N ALA A 94 6.82 -0.69 3.39
CA ALA A 94 8.14 -1.30 3.54
C ALA A 94 9.16 -0.36 4.21
N ILE A 95 9.08 0.94 3.93
CA ILE A 95 9.92 1.96 4.56
C ILE A 95 9.56 2.12 6.04
N ALA A 96 8.26 2.19 6.37
CA ALA A 96 7.79 2.37 7.75
C ALA A 96 7.91 1.09 8.59
N ARG A 97 7.91 -0.09 7.97
CA ARG A 97 7.99 -1.40 8.60
C ARG A 97 9.13 -2.23 8.00
N PRO A 98 10.39 -1.88 8.30
CA PRO A 98 11.55 -2.61 7.76
C PRO A 98 11.62 -4.07 8.24
N ASP A 99 10.87 -4.41 9.27
CA ASP A 99 10.68 -5.78 9.76
C ASP A 99 9.67 -6.60 8.94
N ALA A 100 8.80 -5.95 8.15
CA ALA A 100 7.86 -6.62 7.27
C ALA A 100 8.52 -7.02 5.95
N ARG A 101 8.14 -8.17 5.40
CA ARG A 101 8.48 -8.57 4.04
C ARG A 101 7.37 -8.14 3.10
N VAL A 102 7.67 -7.29 2.14
CA VAL A 102 6.68 -6.72 1.20
C VAL A 102 6.96 -7.20 -0.21
N VAL A 103 5.96 -7.80 -0.84
CA VAL A 103 5.99 -8.18 -2.25
C VAL A 103 5.05 -7.26 -3.02
N LEU A 104 5.56 -6.68 -4.08
CA LEU A 104 4.86 -5.75 -4.96
C LEU A 104 4.58 -6.45 -6.28
N VAL A 105 3.32 -6.69 -6.62
CA VAL A 105 2.93 -7.36 -7.87
C VAL A 105 2.20 -6.38 -8.78
N ASP A 106 2.67 -6.24 -10.02
CA ASP A 106 1.96 -5.50 -11.07
C ASP A 106 2.12 -6.22 -12.42
N SER A 107 1.04 -6.29 -13.19
CA SER A 107 1.06 -6.95 -14.50
C SER A 107 1.74 -6.12 -15.58
N ALA A 108 1.86 -4.81 -15.40
CA ALA A 108 2.53 -3.93 -16.34
C ALA A 108 4.05 -3.95 -16.14
N SER A 109 4.79 -4.49 -17.08
CA SER A 109 6.26 -4.63 -17.00
C SER A 109 6.99 -3.32 -16.72
N LYS A 110 6.50 -2.19 -17.23
CA LYS A 110 7.07 -0.85 -16.97
C LYS A 110 6.90 -0.44 -15.52
N LYS A 111 5.76 -0.77 -14.89
CA LYS A 111 5.51 -0.52 -13.46
C LYS A 111 6.37 -1.43 -12.60
N ALA A 112 6.43 -2.71 -12.92
CA ALA A 112 7.31 -3.66 -12.23
C ALA A 112 8.80 -3.27 -12.31
N ALA A 113 9.25 -2.75 -13.46
CA ALA A 113 10.61 -2.22 -13.60
C ALA A 113 10.86 -1.01 -12.69
N PHE A 114 9.88 -0.11 -12.56
CA PHE A 114 9.95 0.98 -11.60
C PHE A 114 10.06 0.46 -10.15
N LEU A 115 9.24 -0.52 -9.78
CA LEU A 115 9.23 -1.11 -8.43
C LEU A 115 10.58 -1.74 -8.08
N ALA A 116 11.16 -2.49 -9.02
CA ALA A 116 12.49 -3.09 -8.87
C ALA A 116 13.58 -2.02 -8.72
N GLN A 117 13.53 -0.98 -9.56
CA GLN A 117 14.47 0.13 -9.47
C GLN A 117 14.36 0.88 -8.14
N ALA A 118 13.13 1.13 -7.69
CA ALA A 118 12.89 1.79 -6.40
C ALA A 118 13.44 0.97 -5.23
N ALA A 119 13.27 -0.36 -5.23
CA ALA A 119 13.82 -1.22 -4.19
C ALA A 119 15.37 -1.17 -4.12
N ILE A 120 16.03 -0.99 -5.26
CA ILE A 120 17.50 -0.86 -5.36
C ILE A 120 17.95 0.52 -4.90
N GLU A 121 17.36 1.59 -5.45
CA GLU A 121 17.80 2.97 -5.18
C GLU A 121 17.52 3.40 -3.73
N LEU A 122 16.47 2.84 -3.09
CA LEU A 122 16.10 3.18 -1.72
C LEU A 122 16.66 2.22 -0.66
N PRO A 123 17.62 1.39 -0.97
CA PRO A 123 18.04 0.15 -0.29
C PRO A 123 16.94 -0.46 0.60
N LEU A 124 15.96 -1.13 -0.05
CA LEU A 124 14.84 -1.79 0.63
C LEU A 124 14.99 -3.33 0.54
N PRO A 125 15.84 -3.95 1.38
CA PRO A 125 16.11 -5.40 1.32
C PRO A 125 14.87 -6.24 1.64
N ASN A 126 13.86 -5.63 2.22
CA ASN A 126 12.59 -6.24 2.58
C ASN A 126 11.53 -6.15 1.47
N VAL A 127 11.87 -5.64 0.28
CA VAL A 127 10.97 -5.48 -0.87
C VAL A 127 11.37 -6.45 -1.98
N GLU A 128 10.35 -7.12 -2.54
CA GLU A 128 10.45 -7.92 -3.76
C GLU A 128 9.46 -7.39 -4.80
N ALA A 129 9.91 -7.07 -6.00
CA ALA A 129 9.07 -6.61 -7.10
C ALA A 129 8.86 -7.73 -8.12
N VAL A 130 7.61 -7.97 -8.52
CA VAL A 130 7.22 -9.06 -9.40
C VAL A 130 6.39 -8.55 -10.57
N ALA A 131 6.82 -8.86 -11.79
CA ALA A 131 6.08 -8.56 -13.02
C ALA A 131 5.18 -9.76 -13.36
N ALA A 132 3.95 -9.76 -12.84
CA ALA A 132 2.97 -10.83 -13.10
C ALA A 132 1.54 -10.33 -12.93
N ARG A 133 0.58 -11.02 -13.53
CA ARG A 133 -0.81 -10.96 -13.05
C ARG A 133 -0.87 -11.68 -11.69
N VAL A 134 -1.69 -11.19 -10.77
CA VAL A 134 -1.81 -11.81 -9.45
C VAL A 134 -2.35 -13.23 -9.55
N GLU A 135 -3.20 -13.51 -10.52
CA GLU A 135 -3.75 -14.84 -10.80
C GLU A 135 -2.68 -15.87 -11.17
N ASP A 136 -1.61 -15.40 -11.83
CA ASP A 136 -0.50 -16.24 -12.32
C ASP A 136 0.66 -16.28 -11.32
N TYR A 137 0.58 -15.47 -10.25
CA TYR A 137 1.63 -15.38 -9.25
C TYR A 137 1.57 -16.54 -8.26
N ALA A 138 2.54 -17.46 -8.33
CA ALA A 138 2.62 -18.64 -7.46
C ALA A 138 3.89 -18.61 -6.59
N PRO A 139 3.90 -17.83 -5.48
CA PRO A 139 5.11 -17.57 -4.68
C PRO A 139 5.58 -18.71 -3.79
N GLY A 140 4.87 -19.84 -3.74
CA GLY A 140 5.17 -20.97 -2.83
C GLY A 140 4.98 -20.63 -1.34
N ARG A 141 4.44 -19.47 -1.00
CA ARG A 141 4.17 -18.98 0.35
C ARG A 141 2.84 -18.25 0.42
N ARG A 142 2.36 -18.00 1.65
CA ARG A 142 1.15 -17.24 1.93
C ARG A 142 1.52 -15.94 2.65
N PHE A 143 0.58 -14.99 2.62
CA PHE A 143 0.77 -13.63 3.17
C PHE A 143 -0.18 -13.40 4.33
N ASP A 144 0.32 -12.71 5.36
CA ASP A 144 -0.48 -12.27 6.50
C ASP A 144 -1.44 -11.15 6.11
N VAL A 145 -1.03 -10.35 5.14
CA VAL A 145 -1.79 -9.24 4.58
C VAL A 145 -1.71 -9.26 3.07
N VAL A 146 -2.86 -9.20 2.41
CA VAL A 146 -2.95 -8.86 0.99
C VAL A 146 -3.63 -7.50 0.90
N ILE A 147 -2.94 -6.51 0.36
CA ILE A 147 -3.43 -5.14 0.28
C ILE A 147 -3.53 -4.67 -1.17
N SER A 148 -4.47 -3.80 -1.45
CA SER A 148 -4.53 -3.08 -2.72
C SER A 148 -5.08 -1.67 -2.55
N ARG A 149 -4.62 -0.78 -3.42
CA ARG A 149 -5.17 0.57 -3.60
C ARG A 149 -5.71 0.72 -5.02
N ALA A 150 -6.92 1.30 -5.12
CA ALA A 150 -7.57 1.56 -6.41
C ALA A 150 -7.93 0.29 -7.23
N PHE A 151 -8.25 -0.82 -6.55
CA PHE A 151 -8.85 -1.98 -7.19
C PHE A 151 -10.29 -1.68 -7.64
N SER A 152 -10.76 -2.31 -8.74
CA SER A 152 -12.05 -2.00 -9.35
C SER A 152 -13.21 -2.18 -8.38
N ASP A 153 -13.30 -3.36 -7.74
CA ASP A 153 -14.34 -3.72 -6.78
C ASP A 153 -13.82 -4.70 -5.72
N LEU A 154 -14.54 -4.77 -4.59
CA LEU A 154 -14.15 -5.61 -3.45
C LEU A 154 -14.31 -7.10 -3.73
N ALA A 155 -15.31 -7.52 -4.49
CA ALA A 155 -15.55 -8.94 -4.78
C ALA A 155 -14.44 -9.50 -5.66
N THR A 156 -14.04 -8.78 -6.70
CA THR A 156 -12.90 -9.16 -7.55
C THR A 156 -11.59 -9.14 -6.74
N PHE A 157 -11.35 -8.11 -5.92
CA PHE A 157 -10.17 -8.08 -5.05
C PHE A 157 -10.14 -9.28 -4.12
N ALA A 158 -11.25 -9.58 -3.44
CA ALA A 158 -11.33 -10.71 -2.50
C ALA A 158 -11.06 -12.05 -3.21
N ARG A 159 -11.64 -12.25 -4.40
CA ARG A 159 -11.41 -13.47 -5.20
C ARG A 159 -9.95 -13.66 -5.56
N LEU A 160 -9.26 -12.58 -5.94
CA LEU A 160 -7.86 -12.62 -6.36
C LEU A 160 -6.87 -12.68 -5.18
N ALA A 161 -7.23 -12.06 -4.06
CA ALA A 161 -6.41 -12.02 -2.84
C ALA A 161 -6.47 -13.33 -2.04
N SER A 162 -7.65 -13.97 -1.97
CA SER A 162 -7.90 -15.15 -1.16
C SER A 162 -6.91 -16.29 -1.35
N PRO A 163 -6.50 -16.66 -2.60
CA PRO A 163 -5.51 -17.72 -2.80
C PRO A 163 -4.14 -17.43 -2.20
N HIS A 164 -3.83 -16.18 -1.89
CA HIS A 164 -2.54 -15.74 -1.37
C HIS A 164 -2.51 -15.59 0.16
N LEU A 165 -3.66 -15.65 0.83
CA LEU A 165 -3.74 -15.45 2.29
C LEU A 165 -3.18 -16.64 3.07
N ALA A 166 -2.44 -16.32 4.14
CA ALA A 166 -2.14 -17.27 5.19
C ALA A 166 -3.39 -17.56 6.05
N ALA A 167 -3.37 -18.63 6.82
CA ALA A 167 -4.41 -18.88 7.82
C ALA A 167 -4.49 -17.70 8.80
N GLY A 168 -5.68 -17.16 9.01
CA GLY A 168 -5.90 -15.96 9.83
C GLY A 168 -5.40 -14.65 9.20
N GLY A 169 -4.96 -14.66 7.94
CA GLY A 169 -4.56 -13.47 7.20
C GLY A 169 -5.75 -12.57 6.85
N VAL A 170 -5.44 -11.32 6.51
CA VAL A 170 -6.44 -10.29 6.18
C VAL A 170 -6.23 -9.68 4.81
N MET A 171 -7.32 -9.30 4.16
CA MET A 171 -7.35 -8.49 2.95
C MET A 171 -7.66 -7.04 3.33
N LEU A 172 -6.88 -6.13 2.80
CA LEU A 172 -6.98 -4.69 3.06
C LEU A 172 -7.25 -3.96 1.74
N ALA A 173 -8.45 -3.39 1.59
CA ALA A 173 -8.80 -2.60 0.42
C ALA A 173 -8.88 -1.11 0.77
N MET A 174 -8.02 -0.29 0.14
CA MET A 174 -8.05 1.17 0.28
C MET A 174 -9.06 1.75 -0.71
N LYS A 175 -10.04 2.47 -0.20
CA LYS A 175 -11.11 3.11 -0.98
C LYS A 175 -11.20 4.61 -0.67
N GLY A 176 -11.68 5.38 -1.63
CA GLY A 176 -12.00 6.80 -1.42
C GLY A 176 -13.29 6.95 -0.62
N VAL A 177 -14.43 6.78 -1.28
CA VAL A 177 -15.75 6.77 -0.65
C VAL A 177 -16.01 5.42 -0.02
N HIS A 178 -16.86 5.38 1.02
CA HIS A 178 -17.31 4.12 1.63
C HIS A 178 -18.05 3.29 0.57
N PRO A 179 -17.65 2.04 0.34
CA PRO A 179 -18.12 1.25 -0.81
C PRO A 179 -19.35 0.41 -0.46
N ASP A 180 -20.47 1.05 -0.09
CA ASP A 180 -21.68 0.35 0.40
C ASP A 180 -22.23 -0.69 -0.59
N GLU A 181 -22.26 -0.34 -1.88
CA GLU A 181 -22.75 -1.25 -2.94
C GLU A 181 -21.82 -2.46 -3.10
N GLU A 182 -20.49 -2.22 -3.15
CA GLU A 182 -19.50 -3.30 -3.26
C GLU A 182 -19.48 -4.23 -2.05
N LEU A 183 -19.77 -3.70 -0.85
CA LEU A 183 -19.87 -4.50 0.38
C LEU A 183 -21.06 -5.48 0.32
N ALA A 184 -22.16 -5.07 -0.29
CA ALA A 184 -23.33 -5.93 -0.47
C ALA A 184 -23.11 -7.07 -1.47
N GLU A 185 -22.13 -6.92 -2.38
CA GLU A 185 -21.81 -7.90 -3.42
C GLU A 185 -20.68 -8.88 -3.02
N LEU A 186 -20.18 -8.79 -1.79
CA LEU A 186 -19.11 -9.66 -1.33
C LEU A 186 -19.55 -11.13 -1.31
N PRO A 187 -18.67 -12.08 -1.73
CA PRO A 187 -18.94 -13.49 -1.62
C PRO A 187 -19.23 -13.94 -0.18
N ALA A 188 -20.13 -14.89 0.01
CA ALA A 188 -20.48 -15.42 1.34
C ALA A 188 -19.29 -15.99 2.12
N SER A 189 -18.22 -16.40 1.41
CA SER A 189 -16.96 -16.89 2.01
C SER A 189 -16.09 -15.78 2.60
N VAL A 190 -16.45 -14.52 2.38
CA VAL A 190 -15.70 -13.36 2.87
C VAL A 190 -16.53 -12.65 3.93
N GLU A 191 -15.88 -12.20 5.00
CA GLU A 191 -16.50 -11.32 5.97
C GLU A 191 -15.74 -10.00 6.10
N VAL A 192 -16.48 -8.94 6.30
CA VAL A 192 -15.93 -7.63 6.65
C VAL A 192 -15.70 -7.60 8.15
N VAL A 193 -14.43 -7.49 8.53
CA VAL A 193 -14.03 -7.39 9.95
C VAL A 193 -14.19 -5.97 10.46
N ALA A 194 -13.85 -4.99 9.61
CA ALA A 194 -13.95 -3.57 9.92
C ALA A 194 -13.97 -2.71 8.65
N ALA A 195 -14.57 -1.53 8.76
CA ALA A 195 -14.45 -0.45 7.80
C ALA A 195 -13.97 0.80 8.55
N HIS A 196 -12.71 1.16 8.34
CA HIS A 196 -12.10 2.32 9.00
C HIS A 196 -12.12 3.53 8.09
N ARG A 197 -12.67 4.63 8.56
CA ARG A 197 -12.37 5.93 7.97
C ARG A 197 -10.93 6.30 8.34
N LEU A 198 -10.14 6.73 7.36
CA LEU A 198 -8.77 7.16 7.53
C LEU A 198 -8.72 8.68 7.44
N ASP A 199 -8.24 9.33 8.51
CA ASP A 199 -7.98 10.77 8.53
C ASP A 199 -6.54 11.02 8.08
N VAL A 200 -6.38 11.28 6.78
CA VAL A 200 -5.06 11.53 6.19
C VAL A 200 -4.75 13.03 6.27
N PRO A 201 -3.69 13.43 6.98
CA PRO A 201 -3.33 14.84 7.14
C PRO A 201 -3.10 15.55 5.80
N GLY A 202 -3.79 16.67 5.58
CA GLY A 202 -3.66 17.48 4.37
C GLY A 202 -4.32 16.88 3.12
N LEU A 203 -5.05 15.78 3.26
CA LEU A 203 -5.79 15.20 2.14
C LEU A 203 -7.27 15.59 2.26
N GLU A 204 -7.77 16.25 1.23
CA GLU A 204 -9.20 16.53 1.08
C GLU A 204 -9.93 15.31 0.51
N GLY A 205 -11.09 14.99 1.08
CA GLY A 205 -11.91 13.86 0.66
C GLY A 205 -11.84 12.67 1.61
N ALA A 206 -12.80 11.79 1.48
CA ALA A 206 -12.89 10.58 2.31
C ALA A 206 -11.83 9.54 1.92
N ARG A 207 -11.34 8.81 2.91
CA ARG A 207 -10.54 7.61 2.75
C ARG A 207 -11.05 6.54 3.68
N HIS A 208 -11.15 5.33 3.16
CA HIS A 208 -11.59 4.17 3.91
C HIS A 208 -10.63 3.00 3.72
N LEU A 209 -10.46 2.23 4.76
CA LEU A 209 -9.78 0.94 4.72
C LEU A 209 -10.79 -0.14 5.09
N ILE A 210 -11.10 -0.98 4.14
CA ILE A 210 -11.97 -2.13 4.34
C ILE A 210 -11.09 -3.32 4.70
N VAL A 211 -11.32 -3.88 5.89
CA VAL A 211 -10.62 -5.05 6.41
C VAL A 211 -11.53 -6.26 6.24
N MET A 212 -11.06 -7.24 5.49
CA MET A 212 -11.80 -8.45 5.18
C MET A 212 -10.96 -9.69 5.54
N ARG A 213 -11.62 -10.80 5.82
CA ARG A 213 -10.98 -12.12 5.95
C ARG A 213 -11.85 -13.21 5.34
N LEU A 214 -11.26 -14.37 5.15
CA LEU A 214 -12.03 -15.57 4.81
C LEU A 214 -12.78 -16.05 6.06
N ARG A 215 -14.04 -16.43 5.86
CA ARG A 215 -14.79 -17.13 6.91
C ARG A 215 -14.16 -18.49 7.13
N GLU A 216 -14.00 -18.87 8.37
CA GLU A 216 -13.64 -20.24 8.68
C GLU A 216 -14.79 -21.18 8.24
N PRO A 217 -14.48 -22.35 7.66
CA PRO A 217 -15.52 -23.35 7.41
C PRO A 217 -16.27 -23.63 8.72
N ALA A 218 -17.62 -23.68 8.65
CA ALA A 218 -18.39 -24.16 9.79
C ALA A 218 -17.89 -25.56 10.17
N ALA A 219 -17.54 -25.73 11.44
CA ALA A 219 -17.06 -27.01 11.98
C ALA A 219 -18.16 -28.07 11.93
#